data_21964166e1d8eb528f2b9205b3b4e4a5
#
_entry.id   21964166e1d8eb528f2b9205b3b4e4a5
#
_cell.length_a   1.000
_cell.length_b   1.000
_cell.length_c   1.000
_cell.angle_alpha   90.00
_cell.angle_beta   90.00
_cell.angle_gamma   90.00
#
_symmetry.space_group_name_H-M   'P 1'
#
loop_
_entity.id
_entity.type
_entity.pdbx_description
1 polymer ?
#
loop_
_entity_poly.entity_id
_entity_poly.type
_entity_poly.pdbx_seq_one_letter_code
_entity_poly.pdbx_strand_id
1 'polypeptide(L)'
;KGFKLNVFMTYSFGNVIRLDPVFSNQYTDMDAMPKEFKNRWMRSGDEQYTTIPAIADQRMNTQDTNLSRAYNAYDYSTERIAKGDFIRMKEISLSYDFPKKWITQLRLSNLSLKLQATNLFLIYADKKLNGQDPEFFKTGGVAVPVPRQFTFTLRLGI
;
A
#
# COMPACT_ATOMS: atom_id res chain seq x y z
N LYS A 1 1.91 -37.61 -5.06
CA LYS A 1 2.18 -36.87 -6.31
C LYS A 1 0.88 -36.31 -6.91
N GLY A 2 0.20 -35.38 -6.29
CA GLY A 2 -1.02 -34.74 -6.81
C GLY A 2 -1.08 -33.25 -6.51
N PHE A 3 -0.09 -32.71 -5.75
CA PHE A 3 -0.02 -31.29 -5.41
C PHE A 3 0.61 -30.47 -6.53
N LYS A 4 -0.02 -29.31 -6.81
CA LYS A 4 0.49 -28.26 -7.68
C LYS A 4 0.41 -26.95 -6.93
N LEU A 5 1.53 -26.24 -6.80
CA LEU A 5 1.63 -24.91 -6.21
C LEU A 5 1.90 -23.91 -7.32
N ASN A 6 1.07 -22.87 -7.42
CA ASN A 6 1.34 -21.71 -8.26
C ASN A 6 1.52 -20.49 -7.40
N VAL A 7 2.51 -19.66 -7.73
CA VAL A 7 2.79 -18.39 -7.09
C VAL A 7 2.92 -17.34 -8.19
N PHE A 8 2.16 -16.28 -8.08
CA PHE A 8 2.21 -15.16 -9.02
C PHE A 8 2.50 -13.86 -8.27
N MET A 9 3.58 -13.22 -8.66
CA MET A 9 4.03 -11.95 -8.12
C MET A 9 4.11 -10.91 -9.22
N THR A 10 3.83 -9.66 -8.87
CA THR A 10 4.06 -8.50 -9.74
C THR A 10 5.09 -7.60 -9.10
N TYR A 11 5.87 -6.94 -9.93
CA TYR A 11 6.83 -5.94 -9.51
C TYR A 11 6.80 -4.74 -10.46
N SER A 12 7.12 -3.57 -9.93
CA SER A 12 7.32 -2.34 -10.70
C SER A 12 8.53 -1.62 -10.13
N PHE A 13 9.41 -1.10 -11.00
CA PHE A 13 10.60 -0.38 -10.61
C PHE A 13 10.81 0.84 -11.51
N GLY A 14 11.52 1.83 -10.98
CA GLY A 14 11.89 3.04 -11.70
C GLY A 14 10.82 4.14 -11.64
N ASN A 15 9.75 3.95 -10.86
CA ASN A 15 8.73 4.94 -10.66
C ASN A 15 9.02 5.82 -9.45
N VAL A 16 8.63 7.08 -9.53
CA VAL A 16 8.64 8.01 -8.39
C VAL A 16 7.23 8.52 -8.11
N ILE A 17 6.92 8.68 -6.85
CA ILE A 17 5.62 9.16 -6.38
C ILE A 17 5.86 10.44 -5.58
N ARG A 18 5.13 11.50 -5.90
CA ARG A 18 5.05 12.68 -5.04
C ARG A 18 4.00 12.41 -3.97
N LEU A 19 4.45 12.49 -2.73
CA LEU A 19 3.57 12.38 -1.56
C LEU A 19 2.61 13.57 -1.50
N ASP A 20 1.44 13.37 -0.94
CA ASP A 20 0.49 14.45 -0.71
C ASP A 20 1.08 15.48 0.29
N PRO A 21 0.66 16.75 0.21
CA PRO A 21 1.04 17.74 1.19
C PRO A 21 0.80 17.26 2.61
N VAL A 22 1.71 17.57 3.53
CA VAL A 22 1.54 17.18 4.94
C VAL A 22 0.41 17.98 5.58
N PHE A 23 0.25 19.21 5.14
CA PHE A 23 -0.84 20.12 5.55
C PHE A 23 -1.04 21.20 4.49
N SER A 24 -2.22 21.79 4.45
CA SER A 24 -2.49 22.99 3.67
C SER A 24 -2.00 24.24 4.43
N ASN A 25 -1.88 25.38 3.72
CA ASN A 25 -1.50 26.66 4.33
C ASN A 25 -2.45 27.14 5.43
N GLN A 26 -3.64 26.56 5.49
CA GLN A 26 -4.63 26.81 6.53
C GLN A 26 -5.02 25.48 7.13
N TYR A 27 -4.68 25.30 8.41
CA TYR A 27 -5.16 24.18 9.20
C TYR A 27 -6.62 24.42 9.58
N THR A 28 -7.45 23.44 9.31
CA THR A 28 -8.82 23.39 9.84
C THR A 28 -8.98 22.10 10.65
N ASP A 29 -9.73 22.16 11.75
CA ASP A 29 -10.00 20.96 12.57
C ASP A 29 -10.78 19.87 11.83
N MET A 30 -11.30 20.19 10.64
CA MET A 30 -12.05 19.27 9.79
C MET A 30 -11.16 18.46 8.83
N ASP A 31 -9.89 18.81 8.69
CA ASP A 31 -8.97 18.16 7.76
C ASP A 31 -8.26 16.98 8.40
N ALA A 32 -8.29 15.84 7.71
CA ALA A 32 -7.51 14.69 8.11
C ALA A 32 -6.02 14.91 7.83
N MET A 33 -5.19 14.73 8.85
CA MET A 33 -3.74 14.84 8.74
C MET A 33 -3.11 13.50 8.37
N PRO A 34 -2.09 13.48 7.50
CA PRO A 34 -1.36 12.26 7.19
C PRO A 34 -0.65 11.73 8.44
N LYS A 35 -0.54 10.40 8.52
CA LYS A 35 0.04 9.69 9.67
C LYS A 35 1.45 10.18 10.03
N GLU A 36 2.24 10.54 9.02
CA GLU A 36 3.61 11.03 9.19
C GLU A 36 3.69 12.34 9.99
N PHE A 37 2.61 13.13 10.02
CA PHE A 37 2.55 14.38 10.78
C PHE A 37 2.75 14.19 12.28
N LYS A 38 2.59 12.99 12.81
CA LYS A 38 2.92 12.67 14.20
C LYS A 38 4.41 12.88 14.51
N ASN A 39 5.26 12.77 13.50
CA ASN A 39 6.71 12.90 13.58
C ASN A 39 7.20 14.31 13.21
N ARG A 40 6.32 15.31 13.22
CA ARG A 40 6.70 16.70 12.91
C ARG A 40 7.67 17.29 13.92
N TRP A 41 8.37 18.30 13.52
CA TRP A 41 9.16 19.14 14.41
C TRP A 41 8.26 19.79 15.48
N MET A 42 8.60 19.68 16.75
CA MET A 42 7.83 20.23 17.88
C MET A 42 8.68 21.09 18.83
N ARG A 43 9.96 20.82 18.91
CA ARG A 43 10.89 21.52 19.80
C ARG A 43 12.29 21.58 19.19
N SER A 44 13.10 22.54 19.66
CA SER A 44 14.50 22.65 19.23
C SER A 44 15.27 21.36 19.47
N GLY A 45 16.00 20.91 18.44
CA GLY A 45 16.71 19.63 18.40
C GLY A 45 16.01 18.54 17.57
N ASP A 46 14.72 18.66 17.31
CA ASP A 46 13.97 17.67 16.54
C ASP A 46 14.38 17.69 15.06
N GLU A 47 15.00 18.76 14.57
CA GLU A 47 15.56 18.87 13.21
C GLU A 47 16.60 17.79 12.89
N GLN A 48 17.17 17.15 13.90
CA GLN A 48 18.09 16.03 13.74
C GLN A 48 17.38 14.71 13.40
N TYR A 49 16.08 14.61 13.66
CA TYR A 49 15.31 13.37 13.56
C TYR A 49 14.17 13.45 12.56
N THR A 50 13.72 14.65 12.20
CA THR A 50 12.61 14.85 11.28
C THR A 50 12.86 16.00 10.32
N THR A 51 12.40 15.80 9.08
CA THR A 51 12.34 16.85 8.05
C THR A 51 10.94 17.43 7.92
N ILE A 52 9.98 16.94 8.69
CA ILE A 52 8.59 17.39 8.64
C ILE A 52 8.45 18.66 9.47
N PRO A 53 8.06 19.80 8.88
CA PRO A 53 7.95 21.06 9.59
C PRO A 53 6.79 21.05 10.59
N ALA A 54 6.87 21.92 11.59
CA ALA A 54 5.75 22.23 12.47
C ALA A 54 4.65 22.99 11.71
N ILE A 55 3.41 22.91 12.19
CA ILE A 55 2.37 23.86 11.77
C ILE A 55 2.59 25.18 12.52
N ALA A 56 2.61 26.27 11.77
CA ALA A 56 2.55 27.60 12.34
C ALA A 56 1.13 27.94 12.78
N ASP A 57 1.01 28.65 13.89
CA ASP A 57 -0.27 29.21 14.28
C ASP A 57 -0.70 30.37 13.34
N GLN A 58 -1.95 30.77 13.42
CA GLN A 58 -2.49 31.83 12.57
C GLN A 58 -1.74 33.17 12.77
N ARG A 59 -1.26 33.47 13.98
CA ARG A 59 -0.50 34.67 14.29
C ARG A 59 0.84 34.69 13.58
N MET A 60 1.56 33.55 13.58
CA MET A 60 2.83 33.42 12.86
C MET A 60 2.62 33.55 11.35
N ASN A 61 1.60 32.93 10.81
CA ASN A 61 1.25 33.03 9.39
C ASN A 61 0.91 34.47 8.96
N THR A 62 0.34 35.27 9.86
CA THR A 62 0.02 36.67 9.60
C THR A 62 1.25 37.57 9.68
N GLN A 63 2.16 37.25 10.59
CA GLN A 63 3.37 38.07 10.85
C GLN A 63 4.49 37.77 9.83
N ASP A 64 4.60 36.53 9.36
CA ASP A 64 5.63 36.12 8.40
C ASP A 64 4.99 35.71 7.08
N THR A 65 4.99 36.64 6.11
CA THR A 65 4.46 36.40 4.75
C THR A 65 5.26 35.37 3.94
N ASN A 66 6.49 35.02 4.38
CA ASN A 66 7.34 34.04 3.71
C ASN A 66 7.02 32.59 4.15
N LEU A 67 6.33 32.42 5.27
CA LEU A 67 6.05 31.11 5.83
C LEU A 67 5.23 30.23 4.86
N SER A 68 4.23 30.81 4.20
CA SER A 68 3.45 30.13 3.17
C SER A 68 4.32 29.65 2.00
N ARG A 69 5.31 30.45 1.62
CA ARG A 69 6.28 30.07 0.57
C ARG A 69 7.19 28.94 1.04
N ALA A 70 7.61 28.96 2.30
CA ALA A 70 8.45 27.92 2.87
C ALA A 70 7.71 26.56 2.92
N TYR A 71 6.45 26.54 3.31
CA TYR A 71 5.63 25.34 3.29
C TYR A 71 5.41 24.80 1.87
N ASN A 72 5.11 25.71 0.93
CA ASN A 72 4.98 25.32 -0.46
C ASN A 72 6.30 24.77 -1.03
N ALA A 73 7.43 25.38 -0.70
CA ALA A 73 8.74 24.87 -1.10
C ALA A 73 9.03 23.48 -0.53
N TYR A 74 8.63 23.21 0.72
CA TYR A 74 8.73 21.88 1.33
C TYR A 74 7.87 20.86 0.59
N ASP A 75 6.60 21.16 0.33
CA ASP A 75 5.68 20.24 -0.35
C ASP A 75 6.13 19.87 -1.77
N TYR A 76 6.87 20.76 -2.43
CA TYR A 76 7.46 20.53 -3.75
C TYR A 76 8.93 20.06 -3.72
N SER A 77 9.52 19.91 -2.53
CA SER A 77 10.89 19.45 -2.38
C SER A 77 11.06 17.95 -2.68
N THR A 78 12.32 17.52 -2.74
CA THR A 78 12.68 16.09 -2.86
C THR A 78 12.32 15.29 -1.61
N GLU A 79 12.14 15.95 -0.46
CA GLU A 79 11.65 15.29 0.75
C GLU A 79 10.25 14.66 0.56
N ARG A 80 9.44 15.27 -0.32
CA ARG A 80 8.11 14.79 -0.67
C ARG A 80 8.10 13.85 -1.88
N ILE A 81 9.25 13.24 -2.19
CA ILE A 81 9.38 12.21 -3.22
C ILE A 81 9.69 10.86 -2.56
N ALA A 82 8.86 9.87 -2.87
CA ALA A 82 9.07 8.47 -2.52
C ALA A 82 9.33 7.65 -3.78
N LYS A 83 9.97 6.50 -3.64
CA LYS A 83 10.03 5.51 -4.71
C LYS A 83 8.68 4.84 -4.85
N GLY A 84 8.19 4.75 -6.08
CA GLY A 84 6.97 4.00 -6.42
C GLY A 84 7.25 2.52 -6.68
N ASP A 85 8.46 2.06 -6.39
CA ASP A 85 8.87 0.69 -6.59
C ASP A 85 8.14 -0.24 -5.61
N PHE A 86 7.66 -1.38 -6.11
CA PHE A 86 7.01 -2.36 -5.26
C PHE A 86 7.15 -3.80 -5.78
N ILE A 87 7.01 -4.74 -4.88
CA ILE A 87 6.82 -6.16 -5.15
C ILE A 87 5.56 -6.61 -4.41
N ARG A 88 4.64 -7.22 -5.13
CA ARG A 88 3.35 -7.68 -4.59
C ARG A 88 3.13 -9.15 -4.83
N MET A 89 2.64 -9.84 -3.81
CA MET A 89 2.08 -11.18 -3.92
C MET A 89 0.64 -11.08 -4.45
N LYS A 90 0.44 -11.37 -5.73
CA LYS A 90 -0.88 -11.30 -6.38
C LYS A 90 -1.71 -12.55 -6.17
N GLU A 91 -1.09 -13.73 -6.27
CA GLU A 91 -1.79 -15.00 -6.13
C GLU A 91 -0.88 -16.08 -5.55
N ILE A 92 -1.44 -16.86 -4.65
CA ILE A 92 -0.93 -18.18 -4.28
C ILE A 92 -2.09 -19.14 -4.46
N SER A 93 -1.86 -20.22 -5.18
CA SER A 93 -2.86 -21.29 -5.28
C SER A 93 -2.23 -22.67 -5.12
N LEU A 94 -2.88 -23.49 -4.33
CA LEU A 94 -2.54 -24.89 -4.09
C LEU A 94 -3.66 -25.75 -4.61
N SER A 95 -3.37 -26.65 -5.53
CA SER A 95 -4.33 -27.64 -6.03
C SER A 95 -3.85 -29.06 -5.75
N TYR A 96 -4.81 -29.93 -5.53
CA TYR A 96 -4.59 -31.34 -5.31
C TYR A 96 -5.50 -32.18 -6.18
N ASP A 97 -4.90 -33.01 -7.02
CA ASP A 97 -5.61 -34.02 -7.83
C ASP A 97 -5.62 -35.33 -7.05
N PHE A 98 -6.80 -35.84 -6.73
CA PHE A 98 -6.96 -37.06 -5.94
C PHE A 98 -6.52 -38.29 -6.73
N PRO A 99 -5.96 -39.31 -6.06
CA PRO A 99 -5.55 -40.58 -6.71
C PRO A 99 -6.71 -41.32 -7.32
N LYS A 100 -6.47 -41.98 -8.43
CA LYS A 100 -7.49 -42.78 -9.14
C LYS A 100 -8.21 -43.80 -8.23
N LYS A 101 -7.51 -44.38 -7.27
CA LYS A 101 -8.08 -45.33 -6.29
C LYS A 101 -9.31 -44.76 -5.57
N TRP A 102 -9.23 -43.52 -5.10
CA TRP A 102 -10.34 -42.86 -4.40
C TRP A 102 -11.45 -42.43 -5.36
N ILE A 103 -11.06 -41.94 -6.53
CA ILE A 103 -11.99 -41.51 -7.59
C ILE A 103 -12.88 -42.70 -8.04
N THR A 104 -12.28 -43.87 -8.28
CA THR A 104 -13.00 -45.08 -8.68
C THR A 104 -13.95 -45.58 -7.61
N GLN A 105 -13.54 -45.53 -6.31
CA GLN A 105 -14.40 -45.92 -5.20
C GLN A 105 -15.65 -45.03 -5.09
N LEU A 106 -15.53 -43.76 -5.46
CA LEU A 106 -16.63 -42.78 -5.45
C LEU A 106 -17.42 -42.75 -6.75
N ARG A 107 -17.09 -43.62 -7.73
CA ARG A 107 -17.69 -43.66 -9.11
C ARG A 107 -17.58 -42.33 -9.81
N LEU A 108 -16.47 -41.60 -9.60
CA LEU A 108 -16.19 -40.33 -10.29
C LEU A 108 -15.17 -40.54 -11.40
N SER A 109 -15.21 -39.67 -12.43
CA SER A 109 -14.21 -39.61 -13.49
C SER A 109 -12.99 -38.77 -13.06
N ASN A 110 -13.22 -37.73 -12.31
CA ASN A 110 -12.16 -36.90 -11.73
C ASN A 110 -12.59 -36.27 -10.38
N LEU A 111 -11.61 -35.95 -9.55
CA LEU A 111 -11.79 -35.21 -8.31
C LEU A 111 -10.56 -34.35 -8.09
N SER A 112 -10.75 -33.05 -7.98
CA SER A 112 -9.67 -32.12 -7.61
C SER A 112 -10.15 -31.01 -6.69
N LEU A 113 -9.24 -30.54 -5.86
CA LEU A 113 -9.43 -29.46 -4.93
C LEU A 113 -8.44 -28.34 -5.23
N LYS A 114 -8.89 -27.08 -5.28
CA LYS A 114 -8.02 -25.91 -5.40
C LYS A 114 -8.37 -24.90 -4.30
N LEU A 115 -7.34 -24.48 -3.59
CA LEU A 115 -7.35 -23.31 -2.70
C LEU A 115 -6.59 -22.19 -3.38
N GLN A 116 -7.16 -21.02 -3.44
CA GLN A 116 -6.55 -19.86 -4.06
C GLN A 116 -6.73 -18.65 -3.16
N ALA A 117 -5.65 -17.88 -3.02
CA ALA A 117 -5.66 -16.61 -2.30
C ALA A 117 -5.08 -15.53 -3.21
N THR A 118 -5.81 -14.42 -3.36
CA THR A 118 -5.41 -13.30 -4.23
C THR A 118 -5.30 -11.99 -3.47
N ASN A 119 -4.50 -11.06 -4.01
CA ASN A 119 -4.26 -9.73 -3.45
C ASN A 119 -3.75 -9.75 -2.00
N LEU A 120 -2.78 -10.64 -1.70
CA LEU A 120 -2.43 -10.97 -0.33
C LEU A 120 -1.73 -9.83 0.40
N PHE A 121 -0.58 -9.39 -0.10
CA PHE A 121 0.23 -8.36 0.57
C PHE A 121 1.31 -7.80 -0.34
N LEU A 122 1.82 -6.63 0.05
CA LEU A 122 3.06 -6.07 -0.48
C LEU A 122 4.24 -6.74 0.21
N ILE A 123 5.17 -7.28 -0.59
CA ILE A 123 6.44 -7.83 -0.11
C ILE A 123 7.43 -6.68 0.11
N TYR A 124 7.42 -5.72 -0.80
CA TYR A 124 8.27 -4.55 -0.76
C TYR A 124 7.50 -3.31 -1.22
N ALA A 125 7.70 -2.19 -0.52
CA ALA A 125 7.34 -0.83 -0.92
C ALA A 125 8.22 0.16 -0.15
N ASP A 126 8.35 1.39 -0.65
CA ASP A 126 9.11 2.44 0.03
C ASP A 126 8.47 2.80 1.37
N LYS A 127 9.29 2.91 2.41
CA LYS A 127 8.83 3.28 3.76
C LYS A 127 8.24 4.69 3.83
N LYS A 128 8.67 5.61 2.95
CA LYS A 128 8.11 6.97 2.84
C LYS A 128 6.63 6.97 2.46
N LEU A 129 6.10 5.87 1.89
CA LEU A 129 4.66 5.74 1.60
C LEU A 129 3.80 5.52 2.85
N ASN A 130 4.40 5.35 4.02
CA ASN A 130 3.69 5.18 5.32
C ASN A 130 2.61 4.08 5.33
N GLY A 131 2.81 3.02 4.52
CA GLY A 131 1.88 1.92 4.36
C GLY A 131 0.80 2.15 3.31
N GLN A 132 0.83 3.26 2.60
CA GLN A 132 0.00 3.45 1.41
C GLN A 132 0.48 2.55 0.28
N ASP A 133 -0.46 2.08 -0.51
CA ASP A 133 -0.20 1.18 -1.61
C ASP A 133 0.25 1.94 -2.85
N PRO A 134 1.50 1.75 -3.35
CA PRO A 134 2.01 2.47 -4.51
C PRO A 134 1.22 2.23 -5.80
N GLU A 135 0.58 1.07 -5.93
CA GLU A 135 -0.24 0.74 -7.11
C GLU A 135 -1.54 1.56 -7.15
N PHE A 136 -2.03 2.00 -6.00
CA PHE A 136 -3.27 2.75 -5.85
C PHE A 136 -3.06 4.21 -5.43
N PHE A 137 -1.84 4.67 -5.41
CA PHE A 137 -1.52 6.03 -5.02
C PHE A 137 -2.03 7.03 -6.09
N LYS A 138 -2.80 8.03 -5.66
CA LYS A 138 -3.36 9.11 -6.53
C LYS A 138 -4.24 8.65 -7.70
N THR A 139 -4.94 7.56 -7.58
CA THR A 139 -5.89 7.10 -8.62
C THR A 139 -7.24 7.84 -8.59
N GLY A 140 -7.27 9.11 -8.18
CA GLY A 140 -8.47 9.94 -8.24
C GLY A 140 -9.38 9.84 -7.00
N GLY A 141 -8.85 10.16 -5.84
CA GLY A 141 -9.56 10.12 -4.56
C GLY A 141 -8.93 9.14 -3.57
N VAL A 142 -9.68 8.72 -2.56
CA VAL A 142 -9.21 7.69 -1.62
C VAL A 142 -9.31 6.33 -2.32
N ALA A 143 -8.24 5.92 -2.97
CA ALA A 143 -8.17 4.59 -3.57
C ALA A 143 -8.03 3.52 -2.48
N VAL A 144 -9.04 2.68 -2.39
CA VAL A 144 -9.00 1.51 -1.49
C VAL A 144 -8.33 0.36 -2.24
N PRO A 145 -7.27 -0.25 -1.69
CA PRO A 145 -6.65 -1.43 -2.29
C PRO A 145 -7.67 -2.55 -2.50
N VAL A 146 -7.49 -3.32 -3.56
CA VAL A 146 -8.35 -4.48 -3.84
C VAL A 146 -8.31 -5.43 -2.64
N PRO A 147 -9.47 -5.86 -2.11
CA PRO A 147 -9.55 -6.71 -0.93
C PRO A 147 -8.87 -8.06 -1.18
N ARG A 148 -8.36 -8.67 -0.12
CA ARG A 148 -7.89 -10.05 -0.14
C ARG A 148 -9.05 -10.97 -0.39
N GLN A 149 -8.87 -11.93 -1.29
CA GLN A 149 -9.89 -12.92 -1.60
C GLN A 149 -9.35 -14.33 -1.40
N PHE A 150 -10.19 -15.20 -0.85
CA PHE A 150 -9.90 -16.62 -0.69
C PHE A 150 -10.96 -17.41 -1.43
N THR A 151 -10.53 -18.25 -2.34
CA THR A 151 -11.41 -19.07 -3.19
C THR A 151 -11.12 -20.54 -2.95
N PHE A 152 -12.19 -21.29 -2.67
CA PHE A 152 -12.17 -22.72 -2.60
C PHE A 152 -12.89 -23.27 -3.82
N THR A 153 -12.25 -24.17 -4.57
CA THR A 153 -12.83 -24.80 -5.75
C THR A 153 -12.75 -26.30 -5.61
N LEU A 154 -13.92 -26.96 -5.66
CA LEU A 154 -14.03 -28.40 -5.76
C LEU A 154 -14.51 -28.75 -7.19
N ARG A 155 -13.75 -29.58 -7.88
CA ARG A 155 -14.15 -30.07 -9.20
C ARG A 155 -14.44 -31.56 -9.11
N LEU A 156 -15.64 -31.91 -9.55
CA LEU A 156 -16.15 -33.27 -9.62
C LEU A 156 -16.49 -33.60 -11.08
N GLY A 157 -16.02 -34.72 -11.58
CA GLY A 157 -16.47 -35.30 -12.86
C GLY A 157 -17.21 -36.58 -12.59
N ILE A 158 -18.36 -36.73 -13.17
CA ILE A 158 -19.22 -37.93 -13.08
C ILE A 158 -19.09 -38.73 -14.38
#